data_f85861403250d9731d0c18d376694173
#
_entry.id   f85861403250d9731d0c18d376694173
#
_cell.length_a   1.000
_cell.length_b   1.000
_cell.length_c   1.000
_cell.angle_alpha   90.00
_cell.angle_beta   90.00
_cell.angle_gamma   90.00
#
_symmetry.space_group_name_H-M   'P 1'
#
loop_
_entity.id
_entity.type
_entity.pdbx_description
1 polymer ?
#
loop_
_entity_poly.entity_id
_entity_poly.type
_entity_poly.pdbx_seq_one_letter_code
_entity_poly.pdbx_strand_id
1 'polypeptide(L)'
;TFFRYLAIKDEWFTDDMKRIDDKKVYEYLQGHWIVEMSEMNAVANAKSIEETKSFLSRQKDIYRIPYERRAEDRYRQCVFCGTSNDLNFLPFDRTGNRRFAPVRVFPEKAETTIYENEAESRLYIIQAWAEAMEIYRSENYLLTFSPEMEDHVKLLQREFMPEDTQTGMIQAFLDSYEEDYVCSMIIYQQVFHQEGIVPKWQSKEIGDLMDNEIIGYEFVNLGKMMEAVKKGVDANEALESAKSHYGQWDSAAKYIDPRQE
;
A
#
# COMPACT_ATOMS: atom_id res chain seq x y z
N THR A 1 16.87 -2.37 -18.69
CA THR A 1 16.96 -2.93 -20.07
C THR A 1 15.70 -3.66 -20.50
N PHE A 2 15.14 -4.58 -19.71
CA PHE A 2 13.90 -5.31 -20.04
C PHE A 2 12.73 -4.35 -20.37
N PHE A 3 12.47 -3.38 -19.53
CA PHE A 3 11.39 -2.40 -19.73
C PHE A 3 11.61 -1.51 -20.97
N ARG A 4 12.87 -1.22 -21.30
CA ARG A 4 13.22 -0.52 -22.54
C ARG A 4 12.84 -1.33 -23.79
N TYR A 5 13.08 -2.65 -23.78
CA TYR A 5 12.65 -3.51 -24.87
C TYR A 5 11.13 -3.64 -24.92
N LEU A 6 10.49 -3.72 -23.74
CA LEU A 6 9.03 -3.77 -23.64
C LEU A 6 8.36 -2.55 -24.24
N ALA A 7 8.99 -1.39 -24.23
CA ALA A 7 8.51 -0.18 -24.88
C ALA A 7 8.57 -0.24 -26.42
N ILE A 8 9.15 -1.28 -27.01
CA ILE A 8 9.36 -1.50 -28.45
C ILE A 8 10.35 -0.51 -29.06
N LYS A 9 10.09 0.79 -28.93
CA LYS A 9 10.98 1.87 -29.38
C LYS A 9 11.62 2.56 -28.19
N ASP A 10 12.91 2.85 -28.31
CA ASP A 10 13.67 3.49 -27.24
C ASP A 10 13.11 4.90 -26.89
N GLU A 11 12.54 5.60 -27.85
CA GLU A 11 11.88 6.89 -27.66
C GLU A 11 10.59 6.84 -26.83
N TRP A 12 10.02 5.66 -26.63
CA TRP A 12 8.83 5.42 -25.81
C TRP A 12 9.13 4.95 -24.40
N PHE A 13 10.41 4.89 -24.05
CA PHE A 13 10.92 4.49 -22.76
C PHE A 13 11.63 5.66 -22.07
N THR A 14 11.47 5.77 -20.76
CA THR A 14 12.30 6.63 -19.93
C THR A 14 12.54 6.00 -18.56
N ASP A 15 13.75 6.18 -18.04
CA ASP A 15 14.18 5.81 -16.69
C ASP A 15 14.67 7.03 -15.87
N ASP A 16 14.42 8.25 -16.37
CA ASP A 16 14.90 9.49 -15.75
C ASP A 16 13.98 10.03 -14.66
N MET A 17 12.96 9.26 -14.26
CA MET A 17 12.04 9.67 -13.23
C MET A 17 12.60 9.42 -11.81
N LYS A 18 13.29 10.43 -11.25
CA LYS A 18 13.95 10.33 -9.93
C LYS A 18 13.02 10.68 -8.77
N ARG A 19 11.98 11.48 -9.00
CA ARG A 19 11.05 11.97 -7.97
C ARG A 19 9.67 12.21 -8.54
N ILE A 20 8.64 11.81 -7.81
CA ILE A 20 7.23 12.02 -8.20
C ILE A 20 6.73 13.45 -7.91
N ASP A 21 7.41 14.19 -7.01
CA ASP A 21 7.08 15.57 -6.63
C ASP A 21 7.88 16.63 -7.41
N ASP A 22 8.65 16.22 -8.43
CA ASP A 22 9.34 17.15 -9.32
C ASP A 22 8.32 17.94 -10.17
N LYS A 23 8.51 19.25 -10.27
CA LYS A 23 7.67 20.11 -11.11
C LYS A 23 7.70 19.73 -12.59
N LYS A 24 8.77 19.06 -13.03
CA LYS A 24 8.97 18.59 -14.40
C LYS A 24 8.48 17.17 -14.63
N VAL A 25 7.97 16.49 -13.61
CA VAL A 25 7.55 15.08 -13.72
C VAL A 25 6.60 14.86 -14.90
N TYR A 26 5.73 15.83 -15.19
CA TYR A 26 4.77 15.73 -16.28
C TYR A 26 5.43 15.79 -17.67
N GLU A 27 6.59 16.44 -17.78
CA GLU A 27 7.38 16.48 -19.03
C GLU A 27 7.96 15.09 -19.32
N TYR A 28 8.40 14.36 -18.29
CA TYR A 28 8.92 12.98 -18.42
C TYR A 28 7.85 11.96 -18.81
N LEU A 29 6.57 12.25 -18.58
CA LEU A 29 5.48 11.35 -18.95
C LEU A 29 5.04 11.49 -20.41
N GLN A 30 5.41 12.60 -21.06
CA GLN A 30 4.94 12.89 -22.42
C GLN A 30 5.68 12.07 -23.48
N GLY A 31 4.91 11.36 -24.29
CA GLY A 31 5.44 10.54 -25.39
C GLY A 31 6.04 9.21 -24.97
N HIS A 32 6.07 8.91 -23.65
CA HIS A 32 6.57 7.65 -23.16
C HIS A 32 5.43 6.68 -22.80
N TRP A 33 5.59 5.43 -23.16
CA TRP A 33 4.69 4.34 -22.80
C TRP A 33 5.09 3.67 -21.50
N ILE A 34 6.40 3.43 -21.35
CA ILE A 34 6.98 2.78 -20.18
C ILE A 34 7.85 3.79 -19.45
N VAL A 35 7.53 4.04 -18.19
CA VAL A 35 8.27 4.93 -17.30
C VAL A 35 8.83 4.08 -16.16
N GLU A 36 10.14 3.89 -16.17
CA GLU A 36 10.84 3.10 -15.15
C GLU A 36 11.25 3.98 -13.96
N MET A 37 10.86 3.55 -12.79
CA MET A 37 11.35 4.07 -11.50
C MET A 37 12.50 3.17 -11.04
N SER A 38 13.70 3.49 -11.49
CA SER A 38 14.89 2.70 -11.18
C SER A 38 15.08 2.60 -9.66
N GLU A 39 15.31 1.37 -9.17
CA GLU A 39 15.48 1.04 -7.75
C GLU A 39 14.33 1.56 -6.85
N MET A 40 13.16 1.80 -7.42
CA MET A 40 12.01 2.41 -6.71
C MET A 40 12.31 3.74 -6.01
N ASN A 41 13.41 4.42 -6.38
CA ASN A 41 13.86 5.66 -5.75
C ASN A 41 12.81 6.78 -5.78
N ALA A 42 12.02 6.86 -6.84
CA ALA A 42 10.97 7.87 -6.96
C ALA A 42 9.87 7.71 -5.89
N VAL A 43 9.58 6.47 -5.50
CA VAL A 43 8.61 6.13 -4.43
C VAL A 43 9.24 6.31 -3.05
N ALA A 44 10.46 5.82 -2.85
CA ALA A 44 11.19 5.94 -1.59
C ALA A 44 11.46 7.41 -1.20
N ASN A 45 11.67 8.29 -2.17
CA ASN A 45 11.90 9.72 -1.96
C ASN A 45 10.60 10.57 -1.95
N ALA A 46 9.43 9.95 -2.03
CA ALA A 46 8.16 10.68 -1.93
C ALA A 46 7.97 11.26 -0.52
N LYS A 47 7.38 12.45 -0.44
CA LYS A 47 7.12 13.12 0.85
C LYS A 47 6.08 12.38 1.68
N SER A 48 5.15 11.72 1.03
CA SER A 48 4.13 10.92 1.68
C SER A 48 3.63 9.79 0.76
N ILE A 49 3.10 8.76 1.39
CA ILE A 49 2.47 7.65 0.67
C ILE A 49 1.19 8.12 -0.06
N GLU A 50 0.48 9.09 0.49
CA GLU A 50 -0.73 9.68 -0.13
C GLU A 50 -0.38 10.41 -1.41
N GLU A 51 0.74 11.13 -1.46
CA GLU A 51 1.24 11.75 -2.70
C GLU A 51 1.54 10.68 -3.75
N THR A 52 2.22 9.61 -3.38
CA THR A 52 2.49 8.48 -4.26
C THR A 52 1.21 7.85 -4.79
N LYS A 53 0.26 7.55 -3.91
CA LYS A 53 -1.04 7.00 -4.27
C LYS A 53 -1.81 7.93 -5.22
N SER A 54 -1.83 9.21 -4.91
CA SER A 54 -2.46 10.25 -5.74
C SER A 54 -1.79 10.34 -7.10
N PHE A 55 -0.46 10.38 -7.14
CA PHE A 55 0.30 10.46 -8.38
C PHE A 55 0.05 9.24 -9.29
N LEU A 56 0.16 8.03 -8.76
CA LEU A 56 -0.03 6.80 -9.54
C LEU A 56 -1.45 6.61 -10.05
N SER A 57 -2.45 7.14 -9.35
CA SER A 57 -3.87 6.98 -9.71
C SER A 57 -4.39 8.03 -10.68
N ARG A 58 -3.61 9.06 -11.01
CA ARG A 58 -4.07 10.10 -11.93
C ARG A 58 -4.25 9.55 -13.33
N GLN A 59 -5.37 9.87 -13.95
CA GLN A 59 -5.66 9.55 -15.34
C GLN A 59 -5.24 10.69 -16.29
N LYS A 60 -5.13 11.91 -15.77
CA LYS A 60 -4.74 13.10 -16.51
C LYS A 60 -3.93 14.03 -15.63
N ASP A 61 -3.05 14.79 -16.25
CA ASP A 61 -2.27 15.84 -15.64
C ASP A 61 -2.63 17.19 -16.27
N ILE A 62 -2.63 18.25 -15.47
CA ILE A 62 -2.94 19.62 -15.92
C ILE A 62 -1.67 20.43 -15.80
N TYR A 63 -1.08 20.79 -16.92
CA TYR A 63 0.12 21.60 -16.95
C TYR A 63 0.22 22.41 -18.24
N ARG A 64 1.12 23.41 -18.22
CA ARG A 64 1.37 24.29 -19.33
C ARG A 64 2.71 23.93 -19.97
N ILE A 65 2.69 23.60 -21.24
CA ILE A 65 3.92 23.47 -22.03
C ILE A 65 4.57 24.87 -22.21
N PRO A 66 5.90 24.94 -22.22
CA PRO A 66 6.59 26.19 -22.54
C PRO A 66 6.05 26.81 -23.83
N TYR A 67 5.80 28.11 -23.80
CA TYR A 67 5.22 28.93 -24.88
C TYR A 67 3.70 28.79 -25.11
N GLU A 68 3.00 27.88 -24.48
CA GLU A 68 1.54 27.85 -24.52
C GLU A 68 0.94 28.91 -23.59
N ARG A 69 -0.24 29.44 -23.96
CA ARG A 69 -0.91 30.52 -23.21
C ARG A 69 -1.64 30.00 -21.97
N ARG A 70 -2.10 28.73 -21.98
CA ARG A 70 -2.92 28.12 -20.92
C ARG A 70 -2.43 26.73 -20.57
N ALA A 71 -2.72 26.29 -19.34
CA ALA A 71 -2.61 24.90 -18.96
C ALA A 71 -3.75 24.10 -19.60
N GLU A 72 -3.48 22.89 -20.05
CA GLU A 72 -4.43 21.98 -20.66
C GLU A 72 -4.43 20.61 -19.98
N ASP A 73 -5.57 19.93 -20.08
CA ASP A 73 -5.71 18.54 -19.65
C ASP A 73 -4.96 17.61 -20.61
N ARG A 74 -4.08 16.77 -20.07
CA ARG A 74 -3.30 15.78 -20.82
C ARG A 74 -3.50 14.41 -20.20
N TYR A 75 -4.15 13.52 -20.93
CA TYR A 75 -4.35 12.15 -20.46
C TYR A 75 -3.03 11.38 -20.41
N ARG A 76 -2.85 10.61 -19.36
CA ARG A 76 -1.71 9.72 -19.25
C ARG A 76 -1.85 8.56 -20.20
N GLN A 77 -0.75 8.25 -20.91
CA GLN A 77 -0.64 7.14 -21.84
C GLN A 77 0.50 6.21 -21.46
N CYS A 78 0.99 6.33 -20.23
CA CYS A 78 2.13 5.57 -19.72
C CYS A 78 1.72 4.57 -18.65
N VAL A 79 2.54 3.52 -18.53
CA VAL A 79 2.54 2.56 -17.43
C VAL A 79 3.81 2.77 -16.62
N PHE A 80 3.68 2.77 -15.30
CA PHE A 80 4.83 2.82 -14.40
C PHE A 80 5.31 1.41 -14.09
N CYS A 81 6.62 1.23 -14.12
CA CYS A 81 7.29 0.04 -13.65
C CYS A 81 8.47 0.44 -12.77
N GLY A 82 9.00 -0.50 -12.03
CA GLY A 82 10.15 -0.28 -11.18
C GLY A 82 10.91 -1.56 -10.93
N THR A 83 12.14 -1.41 -10.57
CA THR A 83 13.04 -2.49 -10.15
C THR A 83 13.56 -2.20 -8.77
N SER A 84 13.82 -3.24 -7.98
CA SER A 84 14.48 -3.11 -6.70
C SER A 84 15.25 -4.38 -6.37
N ASN A 85 16.41 -4.20 -5.74
CA ASN A 85 17.16 -5.26 -5.07
C ASN A 85 16.87 -5.28 -3.56
N ASP A 86 16.20 -4.26 -3.06
CA ASP A 86 15.74 -4.21 -1.67
C ASP A 86 14.44 -5.02 -1.55
N LEU A 87 14.36 -5.85 -0.52
CA LEU A 87 13.16 -6.62 -0.23
C LEU A 87 12.06 -5.75 0.43
N ASN A 88 12.42 -4.61 1.00
CA ASN A 88 11.49 -3.69 1.66
C ASN A 88 11.24 -2.44 0.81
N PHE A 89 11.06 -2.60 -0.49
CA PHE A 89 10.94 -1.47 -1.42
C PHE A 89 9.56 -0.83 -1.48
N LEU A 90 8.53 -1.51 -0.99
CA LEU A 90 7.19 -0.93 -0.91
C LEU A 90 7.07 0.02 0.27
N PRO A 91 6.33 1.11 0.12
CA PRO A 91 6.07 1.99 1.25
C PRO A 91 5.22 1.27 2.30
N PHE A 92 5.47 1.57 3.57
CA PHE A 92 4.61 1.06 4.64
C PHE A 92 3.21 1.67 4.54
N ASP A 93 2.22 0.84 4.24
CA ASP A 93 0.82 1.25 4.05
C ASP A 93 -0.14 0.21 4.62
N ARG A 94 -0.73 0.49 5.79
CA ARG A 94 -1.73 -0.36 6.44
C ARG A 94 -2.99 -0.57 5.61
N THR A 95 -3.34 0.38 4.75
CA THR A 95 -4.51 0.27 3.86
C THR A 95 -4.26 -0.61 2.64
N GLY A 96 -3.03 -1.11 2.50
CA GLY A 96 -2.59 -1.99 1.43
C GLY A 96 -2.02 -1.25 0.22
N ASN A 97 -1.04 -1.88 -0.39
CA ASN A 97 -0.29 -1.38 -1.55
C ASN A 97 -0.95 -1.73 -2.89
N ARG A 98 -2.28 -1.67 -3.00
CA ARG A 98 -3.09 -2.12 -4.17
C ARG A 98 -2.68 -1.54 -5.53
N ARG A 99 -1.85 -0.49 -5.54
CA ARG A 99 -1.33 0.14 -6.77
C ARG A 99 -0.05 -0.50 -7.27
N PHE A 100 0.53 -1.36 -6.47
CA PHE A 100 1.77 -2.06 -6.80
C PHE A 100 1.45 -3.53 -7.04
N ALA A 101 1.93 -4.06 -8.15
CA ALA A 101 1.88 -5.47 -8.48
C ALA A 101 3.32 -6.03 -8.46
N PRO A 102 3.84 -6.44 -7.30
CA PRO A 102 5.18 -6.98 -7.20
C PRO A 102 5.30 -8.28 -7.99
N VAL A 103 6.42 -8.45 -8.69
CA VAL A 103 6.77 -9.68 -9.39
C VAL A 103 8.16 -10.10 -8.94
N ARG A 104 8.26 -11.30 -8.37
CA ARG A 104 9.55 -11.88 -8.01
C ARG A 104 10.23 -12.45 -9.24
N VAL A 105 11.48 -12.06 -9.46
CA VAL A 105 12.31 -12.53 -10.57
C VAL A 105 13.35 -13.50 -10.03
N PHE A 106 13.56 -14.60 -10.75
CA PHE A 106 14.49 -15.67 -10.41
C PHE A 106 15.52 -15.82 -11.53
N PRO A 107 16.63 -15.04 -11.52
CA PRO A 107 17.65 -15.08 -12.58
C PRO A 107 18.24 -16.48 -12.79
N GLU A 108 18.33 -17.28 -11.72
CA GLU A 108 18.86 -18.66 -11.75
C GLU A 108 17.98 -19.64 -12.53
N LYS A 109 16.72 -19.28 -12.79
CA LYS A 109 15.77 -20.08 -13.58
C LYS A 109 15.72 -19.65 -15.05
N ALA A 110 16.45 -18.61 -15.43
CA ALA A 110 16.45 -18.13 -16.80
C ALA A 110 17.25 -19.10 -17.71
N GLU A 111 16.60 -19.60 -18.76
CA GLU A 111 17.25 -20.42 -19.78
C GLU A 111 18.16 -19.56 -20.70
N THR A 112 17.75 -18.32 -20.93
CA THR A 112 18.49 -17.32 -21.74
C THR A 112 18.42 -15.97 -21.08
N THR A 113 19.36 -15.09 -21.36
CA THR A 113 19.34 -13.73 -20.85
C THR A 113 19.01 -12.73 -21.97
N ILE A 114 18.29 -11.67 -21.62
CA ILE A 114 17.95 -10.60 -22.59
C ILE A 114 19.17 -9.85 -23.13
N TYR A 115 20.34 -10.07 -22.54
CA TYR A 115 21.60 -9.39 -22.90
C TYR A 115 22.44 -10.15 -23.94
N GLU A 116 22.19 -11.45 -24.13
CA GLU A 116 22.98 -12.28 -25.03
C GLU A 116 22.79 -11.90 -26.50
N ASN A 117 21.53 -11.64 -26.88
CA ASN A 117 21.17 -11.23 -28.23
C ASN A 117 20.04 -10.21 -28.22
N GLU A 118 20.37 -8.94 -28.37
CA GLU A 118 19.37 -7.86 -28.35
C GLU A 118 18.31 -8.02 -29.45
N ALA A 119 18.71 -8.39 -30.67
CA ALA A 119 17.80 -8.51 -31.79
C ALA A 119 16.74 -9.62 -31.53
N GLU A 120 17.18 -10.75 -31.03
CA GLU A 120 16.31 -11.87 -30.67
C GLU A 120 15.37 -11.52 -29.52
N SER A 121 15.89 -10.88 -28.48
CA SER A 121 15.11 -10.42 -27.33
C SER A 121 14.04 -9.42 -27.73
N ARG A 122 14.34 -8.49 -28.63
CA ARG A 122 13.34 -7.56 -29.18
C ARG A 122 12.28 -8.26 -30.02
N LEU A 123 12.66 -9.26 -30.81
CA LEU A 123 11.69 -10.07 -31.57
C LEU A 123 10.76 -10.85 -30.64
N TYR A 124 11.29 -11.42 -29.56
CA TYR A 124 10.47 -12.09 -28.55
C TYR A 124 9.45 -11.14 -27.90
N ILE A 125 9.87 -9.93 -27.55
CA ILE A 125 8.97 -8.90 -27.01
C ILE A 125 7.88 -8.51 -28.03
N ILE A 126 8.24 -8.37 -29.31
CA ILE A 126 7.25 -8.08 -30.37
C ILE A 126 6.24 -9.22 -30.48
N GLN A 127 6.69 -10.48 -30.38
CA GLN A 127 5.79 -11.65 -30.38
C GLN A 127 4.84 -11.61 -29.17
N ALA A 128 5.35 -11.32 -27.97
CA ALA A 128 4.52 -11.18 -26.77
C ALA A 128 3.46 -10.06 -26.92
N TRP A 129 3.83 -8.94 -27.53
CA TRP A 129 2.88 -7.87 -27.86
C TRP A 129 1.83 -8.31 -28.90
N ALA A 130 2.24 -9.10 -29.91
CA ALA A 130 1.27 -9.62 -30.88
C ALA A 130 0.22 -10.52 -30.22
N GLU A 131 0.62 -11.38 -29.30
CA GLU A 131 -0.29 -12.22 -28.51
C GLU A 131 -1.19 -11.37 -27.60
N ALA A 132 -0.64 -10.39 -26.90
CA ALA A 132 -1.42 -9.45 -26.08
C ALA A 132 -2.45 -8.67 -26.90
N MET A 133 -2.08 -8.25 -28.12
CA MET A 133 -2.99 -7.56 -29.03
C MET A 133 -4.11 -8.47 -29.56
N GLU A 134 -3.86 -9.76 -29.74
CA GLU A 134 -4.91 -10.72 -30.10
C GLU A 134 -5.91 -10.91 -28.97
N ILE A 135 -5.43 -11.04 -27.73
CA ILE A 135 -6.27 -11.06 -26.53
C ILE A 135 -7.09 -9.77 -26.42
N TYR A 136 -6.45 -8.60 -26.61
CA TYR A 136 -7.13 -7.31 -26.57
C TYR A 136 -8.27 -7.22 -27.61
N ARG A 137 -8.02 -7.64 -28.85
CA ARG A 137 -9.02 -7.61 -29.95
C ARG A 137 -10.15 -8.61 -29.74
N SER A 138 -9.93 -9.67 -28.96
CA SER A 138 -10.98 -10.65 -28.66
C SER A 138 -12.08 -10.11 -27.77
N GLU A 139 -11.88 -8.94 -27.14
CA GLU A 139 -12.78 -8.32 -26.16
C GLU A 139 -13.13 -9.21 -24.95
N ASN A 140 -12.48 -10.37 -24.80
CA ASN A 140 -12.68 -11.34 -23.72
C ASN A 140 -11.60 -11.23 -22.64
N TYR A 141 -11.22 -10.01 -22.25
CA TYR A 141 -10.24 -9.81 -21.19
C TYR A 141 -10.78 -8.88 -20.10
N LEU A 142 -10.27 -9.08 -18.90
CA LEU A 142 -10.53 -8.20 -17.77
C LEU A 142 -9.19 -7.60 -17.32
N LEU A 143 -9.18 -6.27 -17.04
CA LEU A 143 -8.04 -5.59 -16.43
C LEU A 143 -8.08 -5.72 -14.89
N THR A 144 -8.51 -6.88 -14.42
CA THR A 144 -8.55 -7.23 -12.99
C THR A 144 -7.90 -8.59 -12.80
N PHE A 145 -7.25 -8.76 -11.67
CA PHE A 145 -6.73 -10.07 -11.31
C PHE A 145 -7.86 -11.06 -10.99
N SER A 146 -7.62 -12.35 -11.21
CA SER A 146 -8.48 -13.39 -10.62
C SER A 146 -8.36 -13.32 -9.08
N PRO A 147 -9.36 -13.86 -8.33
CA PRO A 147 -9.27 -13.87 -6.86
C PRO A 147 -7.98 -14.50 -6.33
N GLU A 148 -7.55 -15.62 -6.92
CA GLU A 148 -6.33 -16.32 -6.54
C GLU A 148 -5.08 -15.48 -6.82
N MET A 149 -5.05 -14.76 -7.95
CA MET A 149 -3.95 -13.86 -8.28
C MET A 149 -3.95 -12.63 -7.38
N GLU A 150 -5.13 -12.10 -7.05
CA GLU A 150 -5.24 -10.97 -6.13
C GLU A 150 -4.70 -11.32 -4.75
N ASP A 151 -5.01 -12.51 -4.23
CA ASP A 151 -4.50 -12.98 -2.95
C ASP A 151 -2.98 -13.22 -2.99
N HIS A 152 -2.47 -13.74 -4.10
CA HIS A 152 -1.03 -13.88 -4.29
C HIS A 152 -0.32 -12.52 -4.33
N VAL A 153 -0.86 -11.54 -5.06
CA VAL A 153 -0.32 -10.16 -5.09
C VAL A 153 -0.35 -9.52 -3.71
N LYS A 154 -1.43 -9.69 -2.93
CA LYS A 154 -1.50 -9.20 -1.55
C LYS A 154 -0.42 -9.82 -0.66
N LEU A 155 -0.15 -11.10 -0.83
CA LEU A 155 0.91 -11.80 -0.08
C LEU A 155 2.28 -11.21 -0.42
N LEU A 156 2.59 -11.02 -1.70
CA LEU A 156 3.83 -10.37 -2.13
C LEU A 156 3.92 -8.91 -1.64
N GLN A 157 2.82 -8.17 -1.66
CA GLN A 157 2.79 -6.81 -1.13
C GLN A 157 3.15 -6.76 0.36
N ARG A 158 2.69 -7.71 1.16
CA ARG A 158 3.06 -7.82 2.58
C ARG A 158 4.53 -8.19 2.75
N GLU A 159 5.01 -9.14 1.96
CA GLU A 159 6.40 -9.59 2.02
C GLU A 159 7.41 -8.50 1.68
N PHE A 160 7.08 -7.62 0.72
CA PHE A 160 7.94 -6.52 0.27
C PHE A 160 7.69 -5.19 0.99
N MET A 161 6.84 -5.18 1.98
CA MET A 161 6.60 -4.02 2.84
C MET A 161 7.48 -4.11 4.10
N PRO A 162 8.03 -3.00 4.59
CA PRO A 162 8.76 -2.99 5.86
C PRO A 162 7.88 -3.52 7.00
N GLU A 163 8.49 -4.22 7.94
CA GLU A 163 7.80 -4.68 9.15
C GLU A 163 7.31 -3.48 9.98
N ASP A 164 6.10 -3.61 10.50
CA ASP A 164 5.56 -2.63 11.44
C ASP A 164 6.16 -2.83 12.82
N THR A 165 7.20 -2.08 13.12
CA THR A 165 7.86 -2.10 14.43
C THR A 165 6.88 -1.80 15.57
N GLN A 166 5.89 -0.92 15.33
CA GLN A 166 4.91 -0.56 16.36
C GLN A 166 3.98 -1.73 16.69
N THR A 167 3.50 -2.44 15.67
CA THR A 167 2.71 -3.66 15.87
C THR A 167 3.49 -4.69 16.68
N GLY A 168 4.76 -4.94 16.33
CA GLY A 168 5.61 -5.86 17.09
C GLY A 168 5.82 -5.44 18.54
N MET A 169 6.03 -4.16 18.81
CA MET A 169 6.17 -3.64 20.17
C MET A 169 4.88 -3.78 20.99
N ILE A 170 3.73 -3.46 20.38
CA ILE A 170 2.41 -3.61 21.03
C ILE A 170 2.15 -5.08 21.33
N GLN A 171 2.36 -5.99 20.37
CA GLN A 171 2.12 -7.41 20.56
C GLN A 171 3.00 -7.98 21.68
N ALA A 172 4.30 -7.67 21.66
CA ALA A 172 5.24 -8.11 22.71
C ALA A 172 4.85 -7.60 24.12
N PHE A 173 4.35 -6.38 24.20
CA PHE A 173 3.83 -5.84 25.44
C PHE A 173 2.58 -6.62 25.89
N LEU A 174 1.61 -6.81 25.00
CA LEU A 174 0.35 -7.50 25.31
C LEU A 174 0.54 -8.97 25.67
N ASP A 175 1.53 -9.64 25.10
CA ASP A 175 1.87 -11.03 25.45
C ASP A 175 2.34 -11.20 26.91
N SER A 176 2.84 -10.11 27.51
CA SER A 176 3.26 -10.05 28.92
C SER A 176 2.31 -9.27 29.83
N TYR A 177 1.23 -8.74 29.27
CA TYR A 177 0.28 -7.90 29.99
C TYR A 177 -0.74 -8.77 30.74
N GLU A 178 -0.82 -8.59 32.04
CA GLU A 178 -1.62 -9.46 32.94
C GLU A 178 -3.07 -8.97 33.17
N GLU A 179 -3.40 -7.76 32.72
CA GLU A 179 -4.73 -7.16 32.94
C GLU A 179 -5.69 -7.52 31.79
N ASP A 180 -6.97 -7.67 32.12
CA ASP A 180 -8.05 -8.08 31.21
C ASP A 180 -8.34 -7.05 30.10
N TYR A 181 -7.91 -5.81 30.27
CA TYR A 181 -8.19 -4.73 29.32
C TYR A 181 -7.02 -3.77 29.18
N VAL A 182 -6.86 -3.26 27.97
CA VAL A 182 -5.87 -2.24 27.62
C VAL A 182 -6.57 -1.07 26.91
N CYS A 183 -6.03 0.13 27.04
CA CYS A 183 -6.50 1.29 26.30
C CYS A 183 -5.31 1.99 25.61
N SER A 184 -5.63 2.84 24.63
CA SER A 184 -4.60 3.57 23.86
C SER A 184 -3.66 4.42 24.74
N MET A 185 -4.13 4.87 25.92
CA MET A 185 -3.29 5.58 26.87
C MET A 185 -2.19 4.68 27.46
N ILE A 186 -2.54 3.46 27.85
CA ILE A 186 -1.58 2.49 28.39
C ILE A 186 -0.51 2.15 27.34
N ILE A 187 -0.94 1.87 26.11
CA ILE A 187 -0.01 1.59 24.99
C ILE A 187 0.89 2.80 24.73
N TYR A 188 0.32 4.00 24.70
CA TYR A 188 1.07 5.23 24.47
C TYR A 188 2.17 5.45 25.52
N GLN A 189 1.84 5.23 26.79
CA GLN A 189 2.77 5.45 27.90
C GLN A 189 3.76 4.29 28.08
N GLN A 190 3.31 3.05 28.04
CA GLN A 190 4.14 1.90 28.38
C GLN A 190 4.90 1.30 27.19
N VAL A 191 4.31 1.34 26.00
CA VAL A 191 4.97 0.80 24.80
C VAL A 191 5.79 1.87 24.08
N PHE A 192 5.20 3.07 23.90
CA PHE A 192 5.87 4.13 23.17
C PHE A 192 6.66 5.09 24.09
N HIS A 193 6.63 4.86 25.41
CA HIS A 193 7.33 5.66 26.41
C HIS A 193 7.08 7.17 26.30
N GLN A 194 5.83 7.54 25.95
CA GLN A 194 5.41 8.92 25.81
C GLN A 194 4.68 9.40 27.08
N GLU A 195 4.85 10.68 27.42
CA GLU A 195 4.18 11.29 28.58
C GLU A 195 2.98 12.13 28.15
N GLY A 196 2.01 12.27 29.04
CA GLY A 196 0.85 13.15 28.84
C GLY A 196 -0.37 12.47 28.22
N ILE A 197 -1.23 13.28 27.58
CA ILE A 197 -2.48 12.82 26.95
C ILE A 197 -2.22 12.37 25.53
N VAL A 198 -2.74 11.20 25.16
CA VAL A 198 -2.61 10.69 23.78
C VAL A 198 -3.23 11.67 22.79
N PRO A 199 -2.47 12.13 21.77
CA PRO A 199 -3.02 12.93 20.68
C PRO A 199 -4.07 12.15 19.90
N LYS A 200 -5.12 12.81 19.41
CA LYS A 200 -6.22 12.15 18.66
C LYS A 200 -5.73 11.30 17.48
N TRP A 201 -4.76 11.78 16.73
CA TRP A 201 -4.22 11.05 15.58
C TRP A 201 -3.52 9.76 16.00
N GLN A 202 -2.80 9.79 17.11
CA GLN A 202 -2.06 8.64 17.64
C GLN A 202 -3.01 7.64 18.34
N SER A 203 -4.03 8.13 19.03
CA SER A 203 -5.09 7.27 19.56
C SER A 203 -5.81 6.51 18.44
N LYS A 204 -6.07 7.18 17.31
CA LYS A 204 -6.63 6.53 16.12
C LYS A 204 -5.66 5.50 15.54
N GLU A 205 -4.38 5.85 15.42
CA GLU A 205 -3.35 4.95 14.90
C GLU A 205 -3.20 3.68 15.75
N ILE A 206 -3.11 3.83 17.08
CA ILE A 206 -3.10 2.69 18.00
C ILE A 206 -4.34 1.83 17.81
N GLY A 207 -5.48 2.45 17.61
CA GLY A 207 -6.70 1.75 17.38
C GLY A 207 -6.75 0.96 16.09
N ASP A 208 -6.36 1.57 15.01
CA ASP A 208 -6.27 0.91 13.72
C ASP A 208 -5.31 -0.31 13.79
N LEU A 209 -4.24 -0.23 14.61
CA LEU A 209 -3.34 -1.35 14.89
C LEU A 209 -4.03 -2.47 15.67
N MET A 210 -4.69 -2.12 16.76
CA MET A 210 -5.39 -3.07 17.62
C MET A 210 -6.50 -3.81 16.87
N ASP A 211 -7.24 -3.12 15.99
CA ASP A 211 -8.37 -3.69 15.25
C ASP A 211 -7.94 -4.59 14.08
N ASN A 212 -6.81 -4.29 13.43
CA ASN A 212 -6.45 -4.95 12.18
C ASN A 212 -5.24 -5.90 12.28
N GLU A 213 -4.32 -5.65 13.22
CA GLU A 213 -3.02 -6.33 13.25
C GLU A 213 -2.80 -7.14 14.53
N ILE A 214 -3.42 -6.75 15.65
CA ILE A 214 -3.26 -7.43 16.93
C ILE A 214 -4.29 -8.54 17.06
N ILE A 215 -3.83 -9.72 17.44
CA ILE A 215 -4.69 -10.91 17.62
C ILE A 215 -4.99 -11.10 19.09
N GLY A 216 -6.25 -11.42 19.40
CA GLY A 216 -6.65 -11.81 20.75
C GLY A 216 -7.29 -10.68 21.56
N TYR A 217 -7.60 -9.54 20.96
CA TYR A 217 -8.27 -8.42 21.63
C TYR A 217 -9.47 -7.94 20.82
N GLU A 218 -10.55 -7.61 21.51
CA GLU A 218 -11.76 -7.03 20.92
C GLU A 218 -11.99 -5.60 21.39
N PHE A 219 -12.42 -4.76 20.47
CA PHE A 219 -12.75 -3.37 20.79
C PHE A 219 -14.06 -3.26 21.55
N VAL A 220 -14.05 -2.59 22.70
CA VAL A 220 -15.24 -2.31 23.51
C VAL A 220 -15.43 -0.81 23.72
N ASN A 221 -16.58 -0.29 23.33
CA ASN A 221 -16.96 1.09 23.62
C ASN A 221 -17.57 1.20 25.02
N LEU A 222 -16.74 1.53 26.00
CA LEU A 222 -17.17 1.66 27.40
C LEU A 222 -18.30 2.68 27.61
N GLY A 223 -18.35 3.73 26.80
CA GLY A 223 -19.44 4.72 26.88
C GLY A 223 -20.79 4.06 26.59
N LYS A 224 -20.89 3.26 25.54
CA LYS A 224 -22.09 2.49 25.20
C LYS A 224 -22.41 1.45 26.26
N MET A 225 -21.41 0.71 26.73
CA MET A 225 -21.60 -0.27 27.82
C MET A 225 -22.14 0.38 29.09
N MET A 226 -21.53 1.47 29.56
CA MET A 226 -22.00 2.18 30.75
C MET A 226 -23.42 2.76 30.60
N GLU A 227 -23.76 3.23 29.39
CA GLU A 227 -25.08 3.75 29.09
C GLU A 227 -26.17 2.63 29.12
N ALA A 228 -25.81 1.45 28.59
CA ALA A 228 -26.69 0.28 28.63
C ALA A 228 -26.90 -0.21 30.06
N VAL A 229 -25.83 -0.31 30.85
CA VAL A 229 -25.95 -0.69 32.30
C VAL A 229 -26.79 0.33 33.10
N LYS A 230 -26.63 1.63 32.84
CA LYS A 230 -27.47 2.67 33.45
C LYS A 230 -28.97 2.53 33.10
N LYS A 231 -29.27 1.95 31.94
CA LYS A 231 -30.64 1.65 31.50
C LYS A 231 -31.17 0.32 32.06
N GLY A 232 -30.39 -0.38 32.88
CA GLY A 232 -30.79 -1.63 33.54
C GLY A 232 -30.55 -2.88 32.70
N VAL A 233 -29.74 -2.80 31.66
CA VAL A 233 -29.29 -3.95 30.86
C VAL A 233 -28.26 -4.72 31.70
N ASP A 234 -28.29 -6.07 31.62
CA ASP A 234 -27.28 -6.92 32.27
C ASP A 234 -25.89 -6.60 31.77
N ALA A 235 -24.86 -6.74 32.61
CA ALA A 235 -23.51 -6.34 32.30
C ALA A 235 -22.93 -7.11 31.10
N ASN A 236 -23.24 -8.42 30.98
CA ASN A 236 -22.76 -9.24 29.85
C ASN A 236 -23.49 -8.86 28.55
N GLU A 237 -24.79 -8.60 28.60
CA GLU A 237 -25.57 -8.12 27.45
C GLU A 237 -25.11 -6.71 27.01
N ALA A 238 -24.82 -5.85 28.00
CA ALA A 238 -24.25 -4.52 27.73
C ALA A 238 -22.84 -4.58 27.09
N LEU A 239 -22.04 -5.53 27.53
CA LEU A 239 -20.71 -5.79 26.94
C LEU A 239 -20.83 -6.25 25.49
N GLU A 240 -21.67 -7.25 25.21
CA GLU A 240 -21.90 -7.75 23.85
C GLU A 240 -22.44 -6.65 22.92
N SER A 241 -23.36 -5.82 23.41
CA SER A 241 -23.90 -4.69 22.65
C SER A 241 -22.86 -3.57 22.39
N ALA A 242 -21.83 -3.48 23.22
CA ALA A 242 -20.76 -2.49 23.10
C ALA A 242 -19.59 -2.96 22.23
N LYS A 243 -19.48 -4.26 21.96
CA LYS A 243 -18.56 -4.83 20.98
C LYS A 243 -18.98 -4.32 19.60
N SER A 244 -18.12 -3.61 18.93
CA SER A 244 -18.43 -2.94 17.66
C SER A 244 -17.31 -3.14 16.67
N HIS A 245 -17.63 -3.66 15.49
CA HIS A 245 -16.69 -3.85 14.39
C HIS A 245 -16.25 -2.54 13.69
N TYR A 246 -16.93 -1.41 14.00
CA TYR A 246 -16.62 -0.09 13.45
C TYR A 246 -16.95 0.98 14.49
N GLY A 247 -16.06 1.17 15.46
CA GLY A 247 -16.22 2.21 16.48
C GLY A 247 -15.60 3.54 16.05
N GLN A 248 -16.33 4.63 16.28
CA GLN A 248 -15.68 5.93 16.41
C GLN A 248 -14.81 5.88 17.67
N TRP A 249 -13.51 6.11 17.52
CA TRP A 249 -12.54 6.10 18.60
C TRP A 249 -12.87 7.20 19.61
N ASP A 250 -13.31 6.78 20.78
CA ASP A 250 -13.36 7.63 21.97
C ASP A 250 -12.13 7.31 22.84
N SER A 251 -11.56 8.31 23.50
CA SER A 251 -10.45 8.18 24.45
C SER A 251 -10.75 7.25 25.65
N ALA A 252 -12.00 6.83 25.80
CA ALA A 252 -12.47 5.88 26.79
C ALA A 252 -12.62 4.44 26.25
N ALA A 253 -12.26 4.16 25.01
CA ALA A 253 -12.31 2.82 24.45
C ALA A 253 -11.27 1.91 25.08
N LYS A 254 -11.63 0.67 25.35
CA LYS A 254 -10.76 -0.35 25.93
C LYS A 254 -10.84 -1.62 25.11
N TYR A 255 -9.74 -2.36 25.03
CA TYR A 255 -9.66 -3.70 24.45
C TYR A 255 -9.74 -4.74 25.58
N ILE A 256 -10.45 -5.81 25.33
CA ILE A 256 -10.63 -6.93 26.26
C ILE A 256 -10.00 -8.18 25.64
N ASP A 257 -9.22 -8.91 26.42
CA ASP A 257 -8.68 -10.20 26.00
C ASP A 257 -9.76 -11.29 26.13
N PRO A 258 -10.25 -11.87 25.02
CA PRO A 258 -11.28 -12.91 25.04
C PRO A 258 -10.81 -14.25 25.60
N ARG A 259 -9.52 -14.43 25.94
CA ARG A 259 -9.00 -15.67 26.51
C ARG A 259 -9.29 -15.82 28.02
N GLN A 260 -9.87 -14.80 28.64
CA GLN A 260 -10.16 -14.79 30.08
C GLN A 260 -11.63 -15.07 30.42
N GLU A 261 -12.40 -15.63 29.48
CA GLU A 261 -13.70 -16.26 29.75
C GLU A 261 -13.47 -17.77 30.13
#